data_31edbb97f528b9952fb5a977453bad22
#
_entry.id   31edbb97f528b9952fb5a977453bad22
#
_cell.length_a   1.000
_cell.length_b   1.000
_cell.length_c   1.000
_cell.angle_alpha   90.00
_cell.angle_beta   90.00
_cell.angle_gamma   90.00
#
_symmetry.space_group_name_H-M   'P 1'
#
loop_
_entity.id
_entity.type
_entity.pdbx_description
1 polymer ?
#
loop_
_entity_poly.entity_id
_entity_poly.type
_entity_poly.pdbx_seq_one_letter_code
_entity_poly.pdbx_strand_id
1 'polypeptide(L)'
;MQEGVKKLNEKELMEIIGKGECHTTEFKKSTTDITKDVYESICAFSNRDGGHVFLGVKDNGELLGIEPNCIEKMKKDFVTAINNANKMYPPLFLTPVEHELQGRKILHIYVPVGTQVSRCCGRIYDRNNESDIDITDNEELVYKLYARKQGTYFVNKVFSEWGMDVLRPDLIERARKMTRARSNNHPWLSMDDEELLRSAGLILLDHESRREGITLAAILLFGKDTTIMSALPQHKTDMIFRVQNLDRYDDRDVIVTNLLDSYDRMSEFAKKHLNDPFVLDGMQSVSVRDAILREIISNSLAHRDYSSGYVAKMVIEKDRIFAENNNRTHGYV
;
A
#
# COMPACT_ATOMS: atom_id res chain seq x y z
N MET A 1 21.06 -6.87 11.47
CA MET A 1 21.67 -5.52 11.33
C MET A 1 20.59 -4.61 10.79
N GLN A 2 20.17 -3.61 11.55
CA GLN A 2 19.18 -2.63 11.10
C GLN A 2 19.85 -1.75 10.03
N GLU A 3 19.55 -1.99 8.77
CA GLU A 3 19.83 -1.04 7.71
C GLU A 3 18.78 0.08 7.74
N GLY A 4 19.27 1.32 7.93
CA GLY A 4 18.65 2.47 7.30
C GLY A 4 17.73 3.37 8.11
N VAL A 5 17.78 3.44 9.44
CA VAL A 5 17.26 4.66 10.07
C VAL A 5 18.34 5.73 9.94
N LYS A 6 18.16 6.64 8.96
CA LYS A 6 19.03 7.82 8.82
C LYS A 6 19.08 8.53 10.18
N LYS A 7 20.23 8.57 10.82
CA LYS A 7 20.41 9.27 12.09
C LYS A 7 20.19 10.76 11.82
N LEU A 8 19.05 11.27 12.28
CA LEU A 8 18.73 12.69 12.12
C LEU A 8 19.79 13.53 12.84
N ASN A 9 20.22 14.60 12.21
CA ASN A 9 21.12 15.55 12.83
C ASN A 9 20.34 16.55 13.71
N GLU A 10 21.06 17.30 14.56
CA GLU A 10 20.46 18.24 15.50
C GLU A 10 19.54 19.26 14.81
N LYS A 11 19.93 19.76 13.63
CA LYS A 11 19.16 20.73 12.86
C LYS A 11 17.85 20.14 12.36
N GLU A 12 17.87 18.91 11.82
CA GLU A 12 16.68 18.19 11.36
C GLU A 12 15.71 17.92 12.51
N LEU A 13 16.23 17.54 13.69
CA LEU A 13 15.41 17.32 14.88
C LEU A 13 14.77 18.61 15.39
N MET A 14 15.52 19.69 15.45
CA MET A 14 14.99 21.01 15.85
C MET A 14 13.95 21.52 14.86
N GLU A 15 14.10 21.23 13.58
CA GLU A 15 13.08 21.58 12.57
C GLU A 15 11.78 20.81 12.79
N ILE A 16 11.86 19.50 13.13
CA ILE A 16 10.67 18.69 13.43
C ILE A 16 10.00 19.21 14.70
N ILE A 17 10.77 19.42 15.77
CA ILE A 17 10.23 19.92 17.04
C ILE A 17 9.63 21.33 16.86
N GLY A 18 10.25 22.17 16.07
CA GLY A 18 9.78 23.53 15.80
C GLY A 18 8.45 23.60 15.03
N LYS A 19 8.05 22.54 14.33
CA LYS A 19 6.73 22.42 13.68
C LYS A 19 5.60 22.09 14.65
N GLY A 20 5.93 21.64 15.88
CA GLY A 20 4.95 21.24 16.88
C GLY A 20 4.43 19.81 16.68
N GLU A 21 3.50 19.42 17.55
CA GLU A 21 2.78 18.15 17.43
C GLU A 21 1.91 18.14 16.18
N CYS A 22 1.82 16.99 15.55
CA CYS A 22 0.99 16.76 14.36
C CYS A 22 0.70 15.27 14.21
N HIS A 23 0.06 14.89 13.10
CA HIS A 23 -0.27 13.47 12.81
C HIS A 23 0.93 12.51 12.79
N THR A 24 2.17 13.01 12.64
CA THR A 24 3.41 12.22 12.62
C THR A 24 4.43 12.64 13.70
N THR A 25 4.08 13.53 14.62
CA THR A 25 5.00 14.00 15.68
C THR A 25 4.26 14.10 17.00
N GLU A 26 4.85 13.54 18.04
CA GLU A 26 4.32 13.52 19.41
C GLU A 26 5.40 13.90 20.42
N PHE A 27 5.04 14.74 21.39
CA PHE A 27 5.91 15.15 22.48
C PHE A 27 5.44 14.56 23.81
N LYS A 28 6.38 14.11 24.62
CA LYS A 28 6.11 13.59 25.97
C LYS A 28 7.11 14.14 26.95
N LYS A 29 6.61 14.64 28.06
CA LYS A 29 7.44 15.25 29.13
C LYS A 29 8.44 14.27 29.74
N SER A 30 8.05 13.04 29.99
CA SER A 30 8.85 11.85 30.38
C SER A 30 10.30 12.14 30.81
N THR A 31 10.50 12.84 31.95
CA THR A 31 11.84 13.26 32.39
C THR A 31 12.56 12.18 33.19
N THR A 32 11.85 11.26 33.83
CA THR A 32 12.41 10.22 34.73
C THR A 32 11.97 8.80 34.36
N ASP A 33 10.82 8.65 33.72
CA ASP A 33 10.20 7.37 33.38
C ASP A 33 9.35 7.49 32.13
N ILE A 34 8.91 6.35 31.56
CA ILE A 34 8.08 6.27 30.37
C ILE A 34 6.66 5.91 30.80
N THR A 35 5.74 6.82 30.58
CA THR A 35 4.33 6.67 30.92
C THR A 35 3.60 5.79 29.89
N LYS A 36 2.40 5.31 30.27
CA LYS A 36 1.64 4.35 29.43
C LYS A 36 1.24 4.95 28.10
N ASP A 37 0.89 6.22 28.05
CA ASP A 37 0.47 6.97 26.87
C ASP A 37 1.54 7.00 25.77
N VAL A 38 2.82 6.93 26.09
CA VAL A 38 3.90 6.78 25.09
C VAL A 38 3.70 5.52 24.24
N TYR A 39 3.33 4.41 24.86
CA TYR A 39 3.09 3.14 24.14
C TYR A 39 1.79 3.16 23.33
N GLU A 40 0.79 3.91 23.80
CA GLU A 40 -0.48 4.13 23.08
C GLU A 40 -0.21 4.93 21.80
N SER A 41 0.59 6.01 21.89
CA SER A 41 1.01 6.80 20.72
C SER A 41 1.84 5.97 19.73
N ILE A 42 2.76 5.14 20.22
CA ILE A 42 3.53 4.23 19.34
C ILE A 42 2.62 3.24 18.62
N CYS A 43 1.61 2.70 19.30
CA CYS A 43 0.61 1.83 18.70
C CYS A 43 -0.17 2.58 17.61
N ALA A 44 -0.64 3.79 17.88
CA ALA A 44 -1.37 4.63 16.95
C ALA A 44 -0.53 4.99 15.71
N PHE A 45 0.72 5.39 15.89
CA PHE A 45 1.66 5.66 14.81
C PHE A 45 1.92 4.42 13.95
N SER A 46 2.23 3.28 14.59
CA SER A 46 2.40 2.02 13.85
C SER A 46 1.16 1.65 13.04
N ASN A 47 -0.02 1.95 13.54
CA ASN A 47 -1.29 1.69 12.86
C ASN A 47 -1.59 2.67 11.72
N ARG A 48 -1.08 3.90 11.77
CA ARG A 48 -1.38 4.97 10.80
C ARG A 48 -0.19 5.21 9.84
N ASP A 49 0.46 6.34 9.94
CA ASP A 49 1.45 6.83 8.98
C ASP A 49 2.90 6.74 9.50
N GLY A 50 3.08 6.14 10.67
CA GLY A 50 4.34 6.19 11.39
C GLY A 50 4.57 7.56 12.01
N GLY A 51 5.77 7.80 12.56
CA GLY A 51 6.08 9.10 13.12
C GLY A 51 7.24 9.14 14.10
N HIS A 52 7.36 10.29 14.75
CA HIS A 52 8.43 10.62 15.68
C HIS A 52 7.85 10.89 17.07
N VAL A 53 8.33 10.18 18.08
CA VAL A 53 8.01 10.42 19.49
C VAL A 53 9.24 10.98 20.18
N PHE A 54 9.09 12.13 20.84
CA PHE A 54 10.16 12.79 21.58
C PHE A 54 9.86 12.78 23.07
N LEU A 55 10.75 12.18 23.86
CA LEU A 55 10.68 12.17 25.32
C LEU A 55 11.59 13.25 25.90
N GLY A 56 11.12 13.97 26.91
CA GLY A 56 11.80 15.13 27.50
C GLY A 56 11.44 16.44 26.78
N VAL A 57 10.31 16.47 26.05
CA VAL A 57 9.80 17.67 25.35
C VAL A 57 8.38 17.94 25.82
N LYS A 58 8.03 19.22 26.01
CA LYS A 58 6.66 19.66 26.32
C LYS A 58 5.84 19.76 25.03
N ASP A 59 4.53 19.75 25.16
CA ASP A 59 3.54 19.87 24.08
C ASP A 59 3.75 21.14 23.24
N ASN A 60 4.33 22.20 23.82
CA ASN A 60 4.69 23.45 23.12
C ASN A 60 6.07 23.41 22.43
N GLY A 61 6.76 22.26 22.41
CA GLY A 61 8.09 22.11 21.84
C GLY A 61 9.26 22.54 22.76
N GLU A 62 8.99 22.99 23.98
CA GLU A 62 10.05 23.36 24.95
C GLU A 62 10.81 22.13 25.41
N LEU A 63 12.14 22.18 25.30
CA LEU A 63 13.03 21.11 25.76
C LEU A 63 13.15 21.09 27.28
N LEU A 64 12.58 20.08 27.93
CA LEU A 64 12.79 19.84 29.38
C LEU A 64 14.08 19.10 29.64
N GLY A 65 14.37 18.12 28.80
CA GLY A 65 15.42 17.15 28.99
C GLY A 65 15.01 16.01 29.92
N ILE A 66 15.76 14.93 29.83
CA ILE A 66 15.64 13.74 30.69
C ILE A 66 16.77 13.80 31.73
N GLU A 67 16.46 13.35 32.94
CA GLU A 67 17.47 13.26 34.00
C GLU A 67 18.59 12.29 33.59
N PRO A 68 19.87 12.70 33.60
CA PRO A 68 20.98 11.89 33.08
C PRO A 68 21.05 10.48 33.68
N ASN A 69 20.73 10.33 34.96
CA ASN A 69 20.76 9.05 35.67
C ASN A 69 19.61 8.12 35.29
N CYS A 70 18.56 8.64 34.61
CA CYS A 70 17.39 7.88 34.23
C CYS A 70 17.43 7.37 32.75
N ILE A 71 18.28 7.96 31.92
CA ILE A 71 18.30 7.69 30.47
C ILE A 71 18.50 6.20 30.14
N GLU A 72 19.53 5.58 30.70
CA GLU A 72 19.84 4.17 30.41
C GLU A 72 18.76 3.22 30.96
N LYS A 73 18.16 3.55 32.09
CA LYS A 73 17.01 2.81 32.62
C LYS A 73 15.84 2.94 31.72
N MET A 74 15.49 4.15 31.29
CA MET A 74 14.36 4.39 30.36
C MET A 74 14.53 3.67 29.04
N LYS A 75 15.72 3.67 28.43
CA LYS A 75 16.01 2.89 27.21
C LYS A 75 15.77 1.41 27.42
N LYS A 76 16.25 0.83 28.51
CA LYS A 76 16.10 -0.58 28.84
C LYS A 76 14.63 -0.95 29.09
N ASP A 77 13.93 -0.14 29.88
CA ASP A 77 12.52 -0.34 30.21
C ASP A 77 11.65 -0.25 28.94
N PHE A 78 11.96 0.70 28.04
CA PHE A 78 11.30 0.82 26.73
C PHE A 78 11.45 -0.43 25.89
N VAL A 79 12.70 -0.87 25.65
CA VAL A 79 12.97 -2.06 24.82
C VAL A 79 12.31 -3.30 25.41
N THR A 80 12.34 -3.45 26.74
CA THR A 80 11.68 -4.56 27.43
C THR A 80 10.16 -4.52 27.21
N ALA A 81 9.57 -3.33 27.32
CA ALA A 81 8.12 -3.14 27.18
C ALA A 81 7.65 -3.37 25.74
N ILE A 82 8.35 -2.79 24.75
CA ILE A 82 7.94 -2.85 23.35
C ILE A 82 8.09 -4.26 22.73
N ASN A 83 9.02 -5.06 23.27
CA ASN A 83 9.25 -6.45 22.89
C ASN A 83 8.35 -7.45 23.63
N ASN A 84 7.59 -7.02 24.64
CA ASN A 84 6.67 -7.87 25.36
C ASN A 84 5.33 -7.96 24.63
N ALA A 85 4.99 -9.15 24.12
CA ALA A 85 3.74 -9.40 23.37
C ALA A 85 2.46 -9.09 24.17
N ASN A 86 2.49 -9.13 25.50
CA ASN A 86 1.34 -8.74 26.33
C ASN A 86 1.16 -7.21 26.39
N LYS A 87 2.22 -6.45 26.11
CA LYS A 87 2.21 -4.99 26.15
C LYS A 87 2.08 -4.38 24.77
N MET A 88 2.80 -4.93 23.78
CA MET A 88 2.73 -4.52 22.38
C MET A 88 2.63 -5.76 21.48
N TYR A 89 1.56 -5.89 20.71
CA TYR A 89 1.35 -7.00 19.80
C TYR A 89 1.02 -6.50 18.39
N PRO A 90 1.72 -6.96 17.33
CA PRO A 90 2.97 -7.74 17.42
C PRO A 90 4.08 -6.92 18.11
N PRO A 91 5.10 -7.58 18.69
CA PRO A 91 6.25 -6.89 19.23
C PRO A 91 6.93 -6.01 18.18
N LEU A 92 7.31 -4.79 18.56
CA LEU A 92 7.97 -3.84 17.66
C LEU A 92 9.45 -3.73 18.04
N PHE A 93 10.34 -3.85 17.04
CA PHE A 93 11.79 -3.75 17.26
C PHE A 93 12.23 -2.28 17.11
N LEU A 94 11.93 -1.47 18.13
CA LEU A 94 12.27 -0.05 18.16
C LEU A 94 13.35 0.21 19.22
N THR A 95 14.23 1.17 18.93
CA THR A 95 15.28 1.58 19.86
C THR A 95 15.26 3.10 20.01
N PRO A 96 15.12 3.62 21.24
CA PRO A 96 15.23 5.05 21.51
C PRO A 96 16.66 5.53 21.24
N VAL A 97 16.79 6.64 20.54
CA VAL A 97 18.06 7.29 20.25
C VAL A 97 18.20 8.52 21.14
N GLU A 98 19.32 8.61 21.85
CA GLU A 98 19.65 9.78 22.68
C GLU A 98 20.21 10.89 21.77
N HIS A 99 19.71 12.10 21.99
CA HIS A 99 20.21 13.31 21.37
C HIS A 99 20.43 14.38 22.42
N GLU A 100 21.44 15.21 22.22
CA GLU A 100 21.67 16.39 23.01
C GLU A 100 21.32 17.63 22.18
N LEU A 101 20.28 18.35 22.60
CA LEU A 101 19.77 19.55 21.94
C LEU A 101 19.80 20.70 22.94
N GLN A 102 20.49 21.80 22.62
CA GLN A 102 20.61 22.99 23.47
C GLN A 102 21.07 22.66 24.92
N GLY A 103 21.99 21.68 25.09
CA GLY A 103 22.46 21.23 26.38
C GLY A 103 21.45 20.38 27.17
N ARG A 104 20.35 19.96 26.56
CA ARG A 104 19.36 19.07 27.15
C ARG A 104 19.39 17.71 26.44
N LYS A 105 19.37 16.63 27.21
CA LYS A 105 19.30 15.26 26.68
C LYS A 105 17.85 14.85 26.52
N ILE A 106 17.49 14.38 25.34
CA ILE A 106 16.17 13.85 25.00
C ILE A 106 16.31 12.45 24.42
N LEU A 107 15.22 11.69 24.41
CA LEU A 107 15.11 10.42 23.65
C LEU A 107 14.16 10.61 22.49
N HIS A 108 14.59 10.19 21.32
CA HIS A 108 13.82 10.17 20.09
C HIS A 108 13.54 8.73 19.69
N ILE A 109 12.30 8.43 19.36
CA ILE A 109 11.83 7.14 18.88
C ILE A 109 11.18 7.35 17.52
N TYR A 110 11.73 6.75 16.49
CA TYR A 110 11.07 6.68 15.18
C TYR A 110 10.22 5.42 15.11
N VAL A 111 8.95 5.59 14.83
CA VAL A 111 7.97 4.50 14.66
C VAL A 111 7.64 4.36 13.18
N PRO A 112 8.06 3.28 12.52
CA PRO A 112 7.65 3.01 11.14
C PRO A 112 6.19 2.59 11.06
N VAL A 113 5.60 2.71 9.87
CA VAL A 113 4.27 2.15 9.60
C VAL A 113 4.35 0.62 9.72
N GLY A 114 3.54 0.06 10.60
CA GLY A 114 3.45 -1.38 10.79
C GLY A 114 2.74 -2.07 9.61
N THR A 115 3.17 -3.28 9.28
CA THR A 115 2.52 -4.11 8.25
C THR A 115 1.25 -4.80 8.75
N GLN A 116 1.14 -4.95 10.07
CA GLN A 116 -0.01 -5.55 10.75
C GLN A 116 -0.66 -4.53 11.68
N VAL A 117 -1.88 -4.84 12.13
CA VAL A 117 -2.56 -4.03 13.14
C VAL A 117 -1.90 -4.24 14.49
N SER A 118 -1.34 -3.16 15.04
CA SER A 118 -0.70 -3.14 16.35
C SER A 118 -1.74 -2.94 17.46
N ARG A 119 -1.48 -3.57 18.61
CA ARG A 119 -2.29 -3.46 19.84
C ARG A 119 -1.40 -3.13 21.01
N CYS A 120 -1.80 -2.18 21.83
CA CYS A 120 -1.16 -1.87 23.11
C CYS A 120 -2.03 -2.37 24.26
N CYS A 121 -1.51 -3.28 25.10
CA CYS A 121 -2.27 -3.91 26.19
C CYS A 121 -3.64 -4.48 25.75
N GLY A 122 -3.69 -5.10 24.57
CA GLY A 122 -4.90 -5.67 23.97
C GLY A 122 -5.80 -4.67 23.25
N ARG A 123 -5.58 -3.36 23.38
CA ARG A 123 -6.37 -2.30 22.76
C ARG A 123 -5.75 -1.82 21.46
N ILE A 124 -6.59 -1.41 20.52
CA ILE A 124 -6.20 -0.88 19.21
C ILE A 124 -6.32 0.64 19.26
N TYR A 125 -5.19 1.32 19.05
CA TYR A 125 -5.17 2.77 18.92
C TYR A 125 -4.92 3.16 17.47
N ASP A 126 -5.66 4.16 16.99
CA ASP A 126 -5.45 4.79 15.69
C ASP A 126 -5.30 6.30 15.87
N ARG A 127 -4.62 6.96 14.95
CA ARG A 127 -4.36 8.39 15.05
C ARG A 127 -5.39 9.17 14.24
N ASN A 128 -5.96 10.20 14.88
CA ASN A 128 -6.82 11.16 14.21
C ASN A 128 -6.27 12.57 14.50
N ASN A 129 -5.58 13.13 13.52
CA ASN A 129 -4.85 14.38 13.63
C ASN A 129 -3.77 14.26 14.75
N GLU A 130 -3.92 14.99 15.86
CA GLU A 130 -2.98 14.99 17.01
C GLU A 130 -3.41 14.04 18.14
N SER A 131 -4.55 13.36 18.00
CA SER A 131 -5.12 12.54 19.07
C SER A 131 -4.98 11.05 18.79
N ASP A 132 -4.59 10.29 19.79
CA ASP A 132 -4.60 8.84 19.80
C ASP A 132 -5.97 8.35 20.30
N ILE A 133 -6.73 7.67 19.43
CA ILE A 133 -8.09 7.22 19.71
C ILE A 133 -8.07 5.71 19.92
N ASP A 134 -8.61 5.26 21.05
CA ASP A 134 -8.92 3.85 21.27
C ASP A 134 -10.13 3.47 20.39
N ILE A 135 -9.88 2.65 19.37
CA ILE A 135 -10.89 2.19 18.43
C ILE A 135 -11.31 0.74 18.67
N THR A 136 -10.85 0.12 19.75
CA THR A 136 -11.01 -1.32 20.03
C THR A 136 -12.46 -1.79 19.90
N ASP A 137 -13.38 -1.02 20.41
CA ASP A 137 -14.82 -1.37 20.46
C ASP A 137 -15.60 -0.78 19.26
N ASN A 138 -14.93 -0.11 18.32
CA ASN A 138 -15.54 0.45 17.11
C ASN A 138 -15.26 -0.46 15.90
N GLU A 139 -16.18 -1.39 15.65
CA GLU A 139 -16.05 -2.40 14.60
C GLU A 139 -15.77 -1.79 13.20
N GLU A 140 -16.39 -0.66 12.88
CA GLU A 140 -16.21 0.01 11.59
C GLU A 140 -14.79 0.55 11.43
N LEU A 141 -14.26 1.23 12.45
CA LEU A 141 -12.90 1.78 12.41
C LEU A 141 -11.85 0.66 12.46
N VAL A 142 -12.08 -0.38 13.25
CA VAL A 142 -11.23 -1.58 13.28
C VAL A 142 -11.21 -2.25 11.91
N TYR A 143 -12.36 -2.46 11.27
CA TYR A 143 -12.44 -3.02 9.92
C TYR A 143 -11.67 -2.14 8.91
N LYS A 144 -11.88 -0.82 8.94
CA LYS A 144 -11.15 0.13 8.06
C LYS A 144 -9.64 0.06 8.27
N LEU A 145 -9.19 -0.09 9.52
CA LEU A 145 -7.78 -0.23 9.84
C LEU A 145 -7.20 -1.54 9.28
N TYR A 146 -7.87 -2.68 9.52
CA TYR A 146 -7.43 -3.96 8.92
C TYR A 146 -7.44 -3.91 7.40
N ALA A 147 -8.48 -3.36 6.80
CA ALA A 147 -8.58 -3.18 5.36
C ALA A 147 -7.42 -2.32 4.82
N ARG A 148 -7.06 -1.21 5.48
CA ARG A 148 -5.92 -0.35 5.13
C ARG A 148 -4.60 -1.12 5.19
N LYS A 149 -4.36 -1.91 6.26
CA LYS A 149 -3.14 -2.71 6.42
C LYS A 149 -3.03 -3.81 5.36
N GLN A 150 -4.10 -4.52 5.08
CA GLN A 150 -4.13 -5.53 4.02
C GLN A 150 -3.94 -4.92 2.64
N GLY A 151 -4.46 -3.71 2.39
CA GLY A 151 -4.46 -3.08 1.08
C GLY A 151 -3.12 -2.61 0.58
N THR A 152 -2.30 -2.09 1.45
CA THR A 152 -1.00 -1.55 1.07
C THR A 152 -0.10 -2.63 0.48
N TYR A 153 -0.36 -3.91 0.80
CA TYR A 153 0.50 -5.02 0.41
C TYR A 153 -0.23 -6.22 -0.21
N PHE A 154 -1.54 -6.13 -0.46
CA PHE A 154 -2.30 -7.29 -0.93
C PHE A 154 -1.75 -7.87 -2.24
N VAL A 155 -1.44 -7.02 -3.22
CA VAL A 155 -0.86 -7.44 -4.50
C VAL A 155 0.62 -7.85 -4.38
N ASN A 156 1.28 -7.47 -3.29
CA ASN A 156 2.65 -7.88 -2.95
C ASN A 156 2.69 -9.18 -2.14
N LYS A 157 1.54 -9.83 -1.87
CA LYS A 157 1.51 -11.15 -1.25
C LYS A 157 2.40 -12.10 -2.04
N VAL A 158 3.35 -12.72 -1.35
CA VAL A 158 4.34 -13.63 -1.93
C VAL A 158 3.85 -15.07 -1.88
N PHE A 159 4.02 -15.78 -2.96
CA PHE A 159 3.77 -17.22 -3.09
C PHE A 159 5.12 -17.92 -3.25
N SER A 160 5.73 -18.28 -2.14
CA SER A 160 7.07 -18.90 -2.10
C SER A 160 7.13 -20.33 -2.65
N GLU A 161 5.96 -20.96 -2.79
CA GLU A 161 5.85 -22.32 -3.36
C GLU A 161 5.79 -22.32 -4.90
N TRP A 162 5.67 -21.16 -5.53
CA TRP A 162 5.53 -21.01 -6.97
C TRP A 162 6.76 -20.38 -7.60
N GLY A 163 7.23 -21.03 -8.70
CA GLY A 163 8.36 -20.56 -9.51
C GLY A 163 7.90 -19.88 -10.80
N MET A 164 8.86 -19.64 -11.69
CA MET A 164 8.62 -19.01 -13.01
C MET A 164 7.67 -19.81 -13.92
N ASP A 165 7.53 -21.12 -13.67
CA ASP A 165 6.68 -22.05 -14.44
C ASP A 165 5.19 -21.73 -14.37
N VAL A 166 4.73 -20.98 -13.36
CA VAL A 166 3.33 -20.54 -13.24
C VAL A 166 3.03 -19.30 -14.08
N LEU A 167 4.05 -18.64 -14.60
CA LEU A 167 3.95 -17.46 -15.45
C LEU A 167 3.99 -17.83 -16.94
N ARG A 168 3.54 -16.90 -17.78
CA ARG A 168 3.58 -16.99 -19.24
C ARG A 168 4.74 -16.16 -19.78
N PRO A 169 5.79 -16.80 -20.34
CA PRO A 169 6.95 -16.08 -20.88
C PRO A 169 6.60 -15.13 -22.04
N ASP A 170 5.60 -15.47 -22.83
CA ASP A 170 5.11 -14.63 -23.93
C ASP A 170 4.56 -13.28 -23.45
N LEU A 171 3.95 -13.23 -22.27
CA LEU A 171 3.48 -11.99 -21.67
C LEU A 171 4.63 -11.13 -21.10
N ILE A 172 5.65 -11.76 -20.54
CA ILE A 172 6.87 -11.07 -20.10
C ILE A 172 7.59 -10.44 -21.31
N GLU A 173 7.71 -11.20 -22.39
CA GLU A 173 8.27 -10.67 -23.64
C GLU A 173 7.39 -9.55 -24.25
N ARG A 174 6.07 -9.67 -24.15
CA ARG A 174 5.14 -8.59 -24.53
C ARG A 174 5.41 -7.31 -23.73
N ALA A 175 5.57 -7.40 -22.41
CA ALA A 175 5.91 -6.26 -21.56
C ALA A 175 7.26 -5.64 -21.96
N ARG A 176 8.27 -6.47 -22.27
CA ARG A 176 9.57 -6.02 -22.78
C ARG A 176 9.45 -5.26 -24.10
N LYS A 177 8.63 -5.75 -25.04
CA LYS A 177 8.34 -5.05 -26.30
C LYS A 177 7.64 -3.71 -26.08
N MET A 178 6.67 -3.65 -25.18
CA MET A 178 5.98 -2.40 -24.82
C MET A 178 6.96 -1.38 -24.20
N THR A 179 7.87 -1.85 -23.34
CA THR A 179 8.93 -1.02 -22.75
C THR A 179 9.86 -0.47 -23.83
N ARG A 180 10.28 -1.30 -24.79
CA ARG A 180 11.12 -0.87 -25.94
C ARG A 180 10.46 0.21 -26.76
N ALA A 181 9.17 0.08 -27.05
CA ALA A 181 8.41 1.07 -27.81
C ALA A 181 8.35 2.43 -27.09
N ARG A 182 8.48 2.46 -25.76
CA ARG A 182 8.46 3.69 -24.96
C ARG A 182 9.87 4.27 -24.70
N SER A 183 10.87 3.39 -24.54
CA SER A 183 12.26 3.78 -24.26
C SER A 183 13.22 2.71 -24.75
N ASN A 184 14.06 3.06 -25.74
CA ASN A 184 15.04 2.14 -26.31
C ASN A 184 16.21 1.81 -25.37
N ASN A 185 16.40 2.57 -24.29
CA ASN A 185 17.50 2.40 -23.34
C ASN A 185 17.02 1.94 -21.95
N HIS A 186 15.83 1.36 -21.86
CA HIS A 186 15.33 0.90 -20.57
C HIS A 186 16.11 -0.33 -20.08
N PRO A 187 16.52 -0.41 -18.80
CA PRO A 187 17.31 -1.53 -18.27
C PRO A 187 16.69 -2.91 -18.50
N TRP A 188 15.36 -3.01 -18.47
CA TRP A 188 14.64 -4.28 -18.68
C TRP A 188 14.92 -4.94 -20.04
N LEU A 189 15.42 -4.19 -21.03
CA LEU A 189 15.70 -4.72 -22.37
C LEU A 189 16.92 -5.63 -22.41
N SER A 190 17.83 -5.52 -21.43
CA SER A 190 19.04 -6.33 -21.30
C SER A 190 18.96 -7.39 -20.18
N MET A 191 17.92 -7.36 -19.36
CA MET A 191 17.71 -8.29 -18.26
C MET A 191 17.07 -9.59 -18.76
N ASP A 192 17.38 -10.71 -18.12
CA ASP A 192 16.58 -11.91 -18.27
C ASP A 192 15.21 -11.77 -17.62
N ASP A 193 14.33 -12.78 -17.73
CA ASP A 193 12.96 -12.68 -17.24
C ASP A 193 12.92 -12.60 -15.71
N GLU A 194 13.76 -13.32 -14.99
CA GLU A 194 13.82 -13.32 -13.54
C GLU A 194 14.40 -12.00 -13.01
N GLU A 195 15.47 -11.49 -13.62
CA GLU A 195 16.05 -10.19 -13.30
C GLU A 195 15.04 -9.06 -13.53
N LEU A 196 14.29 -9.12 -14.63
CA LEU A 196 13.23 -8.15 -14.93
C LEU A 196 12.16 -8.16 -13.84
N LEU A 197 11.67 -9.34 -13.47
CA LEU A 197 10.64 -9.46 -12.43
C LEU A 197 11.15 -8.99 -11.05
N ARG A 198 12.40 -9.28 -10.69
CA ARG A 198 13.03 -8.74 -9.46
C ARG A 198 13.13 -7.22 -9.50
N SER A 199 13.62 -6.68 -10.62
CA SER A 199 13.73 -5.22 -10.83
C SER A 199 12.37 -4.52 -10.77
N ALA A 200 11.30 -5.19 -11.19
CA ALA A 200 9.93 -4.68 -11.14
C ALA A 200 9.24 -4.86 -9.77
N GLY A 201 9.89 -5.51 -8.79
CA GLY A 201 9.28 -5.82 -7.50
C GLY A 201 8.20 -6.91 -7.59
N LEU A 202 8.28 -7.78 -8.60
CA LEU A 202 7.33 -8.87 -8.85
C LEU A 202 7.81 -10.22 -8.30
N ILE A 203 9.07 -10.29 -7.90
CA ILE A 203 9.64 -11.33 -7.03
C ILE A 203 10.12 -10.63 -5.77
N LEU A 204 9.63 -11.03 -4.62
CA LEU A 204 9.94 -10.45 -3.32
C LEU A 204 10.27 -11.53 -2.31
N LEU A 205 11.01 -11.11 -1.26
CA LEU A 205 11.27 -11.94 -0.10
C LEU A 205 10.01 -11.95 0.81
N ASP A 206 9.48 -13.11 1.08
CA ASP A 206 8.48 -13.28 2.12
C ASP A 206 9.16 -13.19 3.49
N HIS A 207 8.77 -12.23 4.29
CA HIS A 207 9.37 -11.97 5.61
C HIS A 207 9.04 -13.05 6.65
N GLU A 208 7.94 -13.79 6.47
CA GLU A 208 7.54 -14.87 7.38
C GLU A 208 8.32 -16.16 7.10
N SER A 209 8.32 -16.61 5.85
CA SER A 209 9.03 -17.83 5.45
C SER A 209 10.52 -17.62 5.19
N ARG A 210 10.98 -16.36 5.03
CA ARG A 210 12.33 -15.99 4.59
C ARG A 210 12.73 -16.60 3.24
N ARG A 211 11.76 -16.88 2.37
CA ARG A 211 11.95 -17.37 1.01
C ARG A 211 11.49 -16.32 0.02
N GLU A 212 12.20 -16.25 -1.09
CA GLU A 212 11.73 -15.47 -2.23
C GLU A 212 10.60 -16.22 -2.94
N GLY A 213 9.70 -15.47 -3.54
CA GLY A 213 8.61 -16.03 -4.31
C GLY A 213 7.95 -15.00 -5.22
N ILE A 214 7.05 -15.48 -6.03
CA ILE A 214 6.31 -14.67 -6.99
C ILE A 214 5.17 -13.93 -6.27
N THR A 215 5.03 -12.64 -6.54
CA THR A 215 3.96 -11.83 -5.95
C THR A 215 2.63 -12.05 -6.65
N LEU A 216 1.52 -11.73 -5.97
CA LEU A 216 0.19 -11.71 -6.59
C LEU A 216 0.16 -10.76 -7.80
N ALA A 217 0.89 -9.63 -7.76
CA ALA A 217 1.02 -8.71 -8.88
C ALA A 217 1.60 -9.38 -10.13
N ALA A 218 2.66 -10.19 -9.96
CA ALA A 218 3.24 -10.95 -11.07
C ALA A 218 2.27 -11.97 -11.64
N ILE A 219 1.52 -12.66 -10.77
CA ILE A 219 0.50 -13.64 -11.17
C ILE A 219 -0.62 -12.94 -11.95
N LEU A 220 -1.10 -11.80 -11.47
CA LEU A 220 -2.14 -11.03 -12.17
C LEU A 220 -1.68 -10.49 -13.51
N LEU A 221 -0.40 -10.09 -13.64
CA LEU A 221 0.15 -9.56 -14.90
C LEU A 221 0.49 -10.66 -15.91
N PHE A 222 1.12 -11.74 -15.45
CA PHE A 222 1.77 -12.72 -16.32
C PHE A 222 1.37 -14.17 -16.03
N GLY A 223 0.47 -14.41 -15.08
CA GLY A 223 0.07 -15.76 -14.69
C GLY A 223 -0.75 -16.49 -15.75
N LYS A 224 -0.70 -17.82 -15.70
CA LYS A 224 -1.65 -18.68 -16.39
C LYS A 224 -3.03 -18.56 -15.73
N ASP A 225 -4.11 -18.73 -16.46
CA ASP A 225 -5.47 -18.60 -15.94
C ASP A 225 -5.73 -19.53 -14.74
N THR A 226 -5.21 -20.75 -14.80
CA THR A 226 -5.30 -21.73 -13.69
C THR A 226 -4.59 -21.22 -12.42
N THR A 227 -3.44 -20.57 -12.57
CA THR A 227 -2.70 -19.98 -11.46
C THR A 227 -3.43 -18.79 -10.85
N ILE A 228 -3.97 -17.91 -11.71
CA ILE A 228 -4.76 -16.75 -11.28
C ILE A 228 -5.98 -17.23 -10.48
N MET A 229 -6.72 -18.21 -10.99
CA MET A 229 -7.90 -18.74 -10.31
C MET A 229 -7.56 -19.45 -8.99
N SER A 230 -6.36 -20.02 -8.87
CA SER A 230 -5.87 -20.62 -7.62
C SER A 230 -5.46 -19.56 -6.60
N ALA A 231 -4.79 -18.46 -7.06
CA ALA A 231 -4.34 -17.37 -6.20
C ALA A 231 -5.47 -16.44 -5.75
N LEU A 232 -6.40 -16.17 -6.68
CA LEU A 232 -7.45 -15.17 -6.53
C LEU A 232 -8.75 -15.63 -7.21
N PRO A 233 -9.52 -16.56 -6.61
CA PRO A 233 -10.73 -17.14 -7.22
C PRO A 233 -11.80 -16.11 -7.59
N GLN A 234 -11.82 -14.95 -6.90
CA GLN A 234 -12.76 -13.86 -7.17
C GLN A 234 -12.32 -12.93 -8.32
N HIS A 235 -11.15 -13.18 -8.94
CA HIS A 235 -10.66 -12.34 -10.04
C HIS A 235 -11.52 -12.53 -11.29
N LYS A 236 -12.37 -11.54 -11.56
CA LYS A 236 -13.16 -11.46 -12.78
C LYS A 236 -13.61 -10.03 -13.07
N THR A 237 -13.84 -9.77 -14.36
CA THR A 237 -14.44 -8.52 -14.85
C THR A 237 -15.63 -8.88 -15.71
N ASP A 238 -16.78 -8.26 -15.47
CA ASP A 238 -18.03 -8.50 -16.18
C ASP A 238 -18.24 -7.39 -17.22
N MET A 239 -18.19 -7.75 -18.50
CA MET A 239 -18.44 -6.87 -19.63
C MET A 239 -19.87 -7.08 -20.11
N ILE A 240 -20.68 -6.03 -20.13
CA ILE A 240 -22.11 -6.10 -20.43
C ILE A 240 -22.46 -5.08 -21.52
N PHE A 241 -23.12 -5.53 -22.56
CA PHE A 241 -23.79 -4.67 -23.52
C PHE A 241 -25.29 -4.75 -23.32
N ARG A 242 -25.95 -3.61 -23.10
CA ARG A 242 -27.36 -3.53 -22.74
C ARG A 242 -28.03 -2.33 -23.41
N VAL A 243 -28.63 -2.54 -24.57
CA VAL A 243 -29.29 -1.49 -25.38
C VAL A 243 -30.73 -1.85 -25.72
N GLN A 244 -30.97 -3.08 -26.16
CA GLN A 244 -32.31 -3.57 -26.51
C GLN A 244 -32.97 -4.28 -25.34
N ASN A 245 -32.26 -5.17 -24.70
CA ASN A 245 -32.74 -5.89 -23.53
C ASN A 245 -32.29 -5.17 -22.23
N LEU A 246 -33.16 -4.35 -21.67
CA LEU A 246 -32.87 -3.56 -20.47
C LEU A 246 -32.94 -4.37 -19.16
N ASP A 247 -33.64 -5.52 -19.17
CA ASP A 247 -33.79 -6.37 -17.99
C ASP A 247 -32.60 -7.30 -17.80
N ARG A 248 -31.90 -7.67 -18.87
CA ARG A 248 -30.74 -8.55 -18.81
C ARG A 248 -29.52 -7.93 -19.52
N TYR A 249 -29.22 -8.39 -20.69
CA TYR A 249 -28.14 -7.93 -21.57
C TYR A 249 -28.38 -8.45 -23.00
N ASP A 250 -27.84 -7.73 -23.98
CA ASP A 250 -27.83 -8.17 -25.38
C ASP A 250 -26.57 -8.99 -25.69
N ASP A 251 -25.45 -8.64 -25.04
CA ASP A 251 -24.18 -9.38 -25.10
C ASP A 251 -23.44 -9.28 -23.77
N ARG A 252 -22.63 -10.30 -23.44
CA ARG A 252 -21.86 -10.37 -22.19
C ARG A 252 -20.59 -11.18 -22.36
N ASP A 253 -19.49 -10.70 -21.77
CA ASP A 253 -18.26 -11.47 -21.61
C ASP A 253 -17.76 -11.41 -20.15
N VAL A 254 -17.41 -12.57 -19.59
CA VAL A 254 -16.85 -12.68 -18.24
C VAL A 254 -15.37 -13.01 -18.34
N ILE A 255 -14.54 -12.04 -18.03
CA ILE A 255 -13.08 -12.11 -18.20
C ILE A 255 -12.43 -12.52 -16.89
N VAL A 256 -11.65 -13.62 -16.92
CA VAL A 256 -10.98 -14.22 -15.75
C VAL A 256 -9.49 -14.50 -16.00
N THR A 257 -8.90 -13.83 -16.98
CA THR A 257 -7.50 -14.01 -17.39
C THR A 257 -6.57 -12.94 -16.79
N ASN A 258 -5.28 -13.01 -17.11
CA ASN A 258 -4.29 -12.01 -16.70
C ASN A 258 -4.65 -10.59 -17.18
N LEU A 259 -4.04 -9.56 -16.58
CA LEU A 259 -4.41 -8.17 -16.84
C LEU A 259 -4.10 -7.71 -18.27
N LEU A 260 -3.05 -8.23 -18.90
CA LEU A 260 -2.71 -7.87 -20.28
C LEU A 260 -3.74 -8.42 -21.28
N ASP A 261 -4.09 -9.69 -21.15
CA ASP A 261 -5.12 -10.29 -22.00
C ASP A 261 -6.52 -9.75 -21.62
N SER A 262 -6.75 -9.43 -20.35
CA SER A 262 -8.00 -8.76 -19.92
C SER A 262 -8.17 -7.41 -20.60
N TYR A 263 -7.10 -6.60 -20.67
CA TYR A 263 -7.13 -5.33 -21.38
C TYR A 263 -7.55 -5.51 -22.86
N ASP A 264 -6.95 -6.47 -23.55
CA ASP A 264 -7.27 -6.73 -24.94
C ASP A 264 -8.73 -7.17 -25.13
N ARG A 265 -9.20 -8.16 -24.34
CA ARG A 265 -10.58 -8.65 -24.40
C ARG A 265 -11.61 -7.57 -24.08
N MET A 266 -11.35 -6.76 -23.04
CA MET A 266 -12.23 -5.62 -22.71
C MET A 266 -12.28 -4.61 -23.86
N SER A 267 -11.13 -4.31 -24.47
CA SER A 267 -11.03 -3.39 -25.61
C SER A 267 -11.77 -3.94 -26.83
N GLU A 268 -11.58 -5.22 -27.15
CA GLU A 268 -12.27 -5.89 -28.28
C GLU A 268 -13.79 -5.92 -28.09
N PHE A 269 -14.24 -6.30 -26.88
CA PHE A 269 -15.67 -6.28 -26.55
C PHE A 269 -16.27 -4.88 -26.70
N ALA A 270 -15.61 -3.86 -26.17
CA ALA A 270 -16.11 -2.50 -26.26
C ALA A 270 -16.10 -1.98 -27.71
N LYS A 271 -15.07 -2.28 -28.50
CA LYS A 271 -14.99 -1.90 -29.93
C LYS A 271 -16.06 -2.58 -30.78
N LYS A 272 -16.48 -3.78 -30.44
CA LYS A 272 -17.58 -4.49 -31.12
C LYS A 272 -18.91 -3.74 -31.01
N HIS A 273 -19.13 -3.04 -29.90
CA HIS A 273 -20.41 -2.42 -29.55
C HIS A 273 -20.41 -0.89 -29.65
N LEU A 274 -19.27 -0.26 -29.84
CA LEU A 274 -19.14 1.19 -29.89
C LEU A 274 -18.68 1.66 -31.28
N ASN A 275 -19.41 2.59 -31.83
CA ASN A 275 -18.99 3.28 -33.06
C ASN A 275 -17.78 4.16 -32.79
N ASP A 276 -16.95 4.35 -33.80
CA ASP A 276 -15.80 5.27 -33.76
C ASP A 276 -16.08 6.41 -34.77
N PRO A 277 -16.66 7.51 -34.31
CA PRO A 277 -16.94 8.62 -35.18
C PRO A 277 -15.63 9.25 -35.68
N PHE A 278 -15.60 9.63 -36.95
CA PHE A 278 -14.44 10.31 -37.52
C PHE A 278 -14.24 11.68 -36.89
N VAL A 279 -13.08 11.90 -36.27
CA VAL A 279 -12.71 13.15 -35.64
C VAL A 279 -11.31 13.56 -36.13
N LEU A 280 -11.14 14.83 -36.47
CA LEU A 280 -9.84 15.42 -36.82
C LEU A 280 -9.29 16.24 -35.64
N ASP A 281 -8.03 15.97 -35.30
CA ASP A 281 -7.22 16.84 -34.45
C ASP A 281 -6.11 17.45 -35.35
N GLY A 282 -6.32 18.72 -35.72
CA GLY A 282 -5.54 19.35 -36.77
C GLY A 282 -5.72 18.62 -38.13
N MET A 283 -4.63 18.06 -38.68
CA MET A 283 -4.63 17.30 -39.95
C MET A 283 -4.56 15.77 -39.72
N GLN A 284 -4.66 15.30 -38.49
CA GLN A 284 -4.59 13.88 -38.16
C GLN A 284 -5.96 13.34 -37.72
N SER A 285 -6.32 12.18 -38.25
CA SER A 285 -7.50 11.44 -37.77
C SER A 285 -7.20 10.79 -36.43
N VAL A 286 -8.02 11.04 -35.42
CA VAL A 286 -7.90 10.48 -34.09
C VAL A 286 -9.14 9.67 -33.71
N SER A 287 -8.93 8.50 -33.10
CA SER A 287 -10.00 7.72 -32.52
C SER A 287 -10.25 8.17 -31.08
N VAL A 288 -11.30 8.97 -30.89
CA VAL A 288 -11.74 9.43 -29.55
C VAL A 288 -12.23 8.23 -28.75
N ARG A 289 -12.93 7.28 -29.39
CA ARG A 289 -13.34 6.02 -28.77
C ARG A 289 -12.16 5.29 -28.14
N ASP A 290 -11.11 5.04 -28.93
CA ASP A 290 -9.96 4.25 -28.47
C ASP A 290 -9.17 4.98 -27.35
N ALA A 291 -9.12 6.31 -27.38
CA ALA A 291 -8.52 7.10 -26.32
C ALA A 291 -9.30 6.97 -25.00
N ILE A 292 -10.63 7.11 -25.05
CA ILE A 292 -11.51 6.98 -23.88
C ILE A 292 -11.46 5.54 -23.33
N LEU A 293 -11.57 4.53 -24.20
CA LEU A 293 -11.51 3.13 -23.77
C LEU A 293 -10.19 2.78 -23.11
N ARG A 294 -9.07 3.28 -23.64
CA ARG A 294 -7.76 3.09 -23.04
C ARG A 294 -7.73 3.58 -21.61
N GLU A 295 -8.23 4.78 -21.36
CA GLU A 295 -8.26 5.38 -20.04
C GLU A 295 -9.17 4.60 -19.09
N ILE A 296 -10.41 4.33 -19.49
CA ILE A 296 -11.38 3.62 -18.63
C ILE A 296 -10.87 2.22 -18.29
N ILE A 297 -10.40 1.45 -19.27
CA ILE A 297 -9.95 0.07 -19.07
C ILE A 297 -8.68 0.06 -18.22
N SER A 298 -7.70 0.91 -18.52
CA SER A 298 -6.46 1.00 -17.74
C SER A 298 -6.75 1.36 -16.28
N ASN A 299 -7.59 2.35 -16.03
CA ASN A 299 -7.97 2.76 -14.68
C ASN A 299 -8.76 1.67 -13.95
N SER A 300 -9.66 0.96 -14.64
CA SER A 300 -10.41 -0.15 -14.06
C SER A 300 -9.51 -1.31 -13.64
N LEU A 301 -8.43 -1.59 -14.35
CA LEU A 301 -7.48 -2.65 -14.02
C LEU A 301 -6.42 -2.19 -13.01
N ALA A 302 -5.85 -0.99 -13.18
CA ALA A 302 -4.73 -0.51 -12.37
C ALA A 302 -5.15 -0.07 -10.96
N HIS A 303 -6.34 0.50 -10.80
CA HIS A 303 -6.82 1.05 -9.53
C HIS A 303 -7.82 0.14 -8.80
N ARG A 304 -7.96 -1.11 -9.25
CA ARG A 304 -8.85 -2.08 -8.63
C ARG A 304 -8.30 -2.55 -7.28
N ASP A 305 -9.19 -2.64 -6.30
CA ASP A 305 -8.90 -3.36 -5.05
C ASP A 305 -9.06 -4.87 -5.23
N TYR A 306 -7.95 -5.54 -5.50
CA TYR A 306 -7.91 -7.00 -5.69
C TYR A 306 -8.15 -7.82 -4.41
N SER A 307 -8.14 -7.19 -3.22
CA SER A 307 -8.50 -7.87 -1.97
C SER A 307 -10.00 -8.02 -1.80
N SER A 308 -10.78 -7.24 -2.54
CA SER A 308 -12.23 -7.27 -2.49
C SER A 308 -12.82 -8.40 -3.31
N GLY A 309 -13.86 -9.05 -2.78
CA GLY A 309 -14.68 -10.01 -3.53
C GLY A 309 -15.64 -9.36 -4.54
N TYR A 310 -15.64 -8.03 -4.63
CA TYR A 310 -16.52 -7.30 -5.55
C TYR A 310 -16.11 -7.51 -7.01
N VAL A 311 -17.09 -7.83 -7.86
CA VAL A 311 -16.86 -8.05 -9.30
C VAL A 311 -16.86 -6.71 -10.01
N ALA A 312 -15.73 -6.36 -10.65
CA ALA A 312 -15.68 -5.19 -11.51
C ALA A 312 -16.59 -5.36 -12.72
N LYS A 313 -17.25 -4.30 -13.14
CA LYS A 313 -18.18 -4.31 -14.26
C LYS A 313 -17.90 -3.16 -15.20
N MET A 314 -18.10 -3.41 -16.49
CA MET A 314 -18.19 -2.38 -17.51
C MET A 314 -19.47 -2.61 -18.31
N VAL A 315 -20.37 -1.63 -18.26
CA VAL A 315 -21.68 -1.72 -18.92
C VAL A 315 -21.74 -0.67 -20.03
N ILE A 316 -22.00 -1.11 -21.24
CA ILE A 316 -22.22 -0.27 -22.41
C ILE A 316 -23.71 -0.18 -22.63
N GLU A 317 -24.25 1.01 -22.52
CA GLU A 317 -25.66 1.34 -22.76
C GLU A 317 -25.77 2.23 -24.02
N LYS A 318 -26.99 2.59 -24.36
CA LYS A 318 -27.27 3.35 -25.61
C LYS A 318 -26.54 4.71 -25.65
N ASP A 319 -26.44 5.38 -24.54
CA ASP A 319 -26.00 6.78 -24.40
C ASP A 319 -24.81 6.95 -23.45
N ARG A 320 -24.33 5.88 -22.81
CA ARG A 320 -23.23 5.95 -21.86
C ARG A 320 -22.46 4.65 -21.73
N ILE A 321 -21.24 4.76 -21.21
CA ILE A 321 -20.44 3.67 -20.68
C ILE A 321 -20.36 3.85 -19.16
N PHE A 322 -20.72 2.81 -18.44
CA PHE A 322 -20.63 2.77 -16.98
C PHE A 322 -19.54 1.77 -16.57
N ALA A 323 -18.54 2.22 -15.84
CA ALA A 323 -17.50 1.38 -15.26
C ALA A 323 -17.60 1.42 -13.74
N GLU A 324 -17.72 0.25 -13.13
CA GLU A 324 -17.81 0.07 -11.68
C GLU A 324 -16.66 -0.79 -11.21
N ASN A 325 -15.90 -0.26 -10.26
CA ASN A 325 -14.73 -0.90 -9.71
C ASN A 325 -14.70 -0.65 -8.22
N ASN A 326 -14.37 -1.66 -7.41
CA ASN A 326 -14.08 -1.42 -6.02
C ASN A 326 -12.70 -0.77 -5.93
N ASN A 327 -12.68 0.48 -5.47
CA ASN A 327 -11.45 1.23 -5.27
C ASN A 327 -11.31 1.53 -3.78
N ARG A 328 -10.09 1.38 -3.25
CA ARG A 328 -9.78 1.91 -1.92
C ARG A 328 -9.52 3.40 -2.07
N THR A 329 -10.49 4.20 -1.71
CA THR A 329 -10.22 5.60 -1.41
C THR A 329 -9.33 5.63 -0.18
N HIS A 330 -8.03 5.88 -0.37
CA HIS A 330 -7.24 6.48 0.70
C HIS A 330 -7.93 7.81 0.98
N GLY A 331 -8.56 7.91 2.16
CA GLY A 331 -9.31 9.09 2.55
C GLY A 331 -8.41 10.31 2.70
N TYR A 332 -8.21 10.98 1.58
CA TYR A 332 -7.83 12.38 1.49
C TYR A 332 -8.77 12.99 0.47
N VAL A 333 -9.84 13.56 0.95
CA VAL A 333 -10.59 14.63 0.30
C VAL A 333 -10.40 15.85 1.15
#